data_5062ff352ca1eefd5155c69def144d33
#
_entry.id   5062ff352ca1eefd5155c69def144d33
#
_cell.length_a   1.000
_cell.length_b   1.000
_cell.length_c   1.000
_cell.angle_alpha   90.00
_cell.angle_beta   90.00
_cell.angle_gamma   90.00
#
_symmetry.space_group_name_H-M   'P 1'
#
loop_
_entity.id
_entity.type
_entity.pdbx_description
1 polymer ?
#
loop_
_entity_poly.entity_id
_entity_poly.type
_entity_poly.pdbx_seq_one_letter_code
_entity_poly.pdbx_strand_id
1 'polypeptide(L)'
;LTQMIIFLVLDLACVVAGAQLWKKANHIDPVSEANPTKFWIWNNMGLIVCALAFVPFIILLLTNKNADKKTKMVGVIVSVIALLIGGLLGYDYNPVSAEDKQEAMAVFGEEDVYWTRFGKCYHTHDDCQSFSQSEQLTKGTVEQAIAANRTKFCSFCAKRDDITNVKTDDEALNEENAQDIQEAEDALEDEVPAAK
;
A
#
# COMPACT_ATOMS: atom_id res chain seq x y z
N LEU A 1 14.49 5.85 30.29
CA LEU A 1 14.70 5.00 29.14
C LEU A 1 13.53 4.02 28.95
N THR A 2 13.18 3.19 29.94
CA THR A 2 12.11 2.18 29.85
C THR A 2 10.75 2.80 29.50
N GLN A 3 10.35 3.89 30.17
CA GLN A 3 9.11 4.58 29.84
C GLN A 3 9.08 5.10 28.39
N MET A 4 10.20 5.66 27.92
CA MET A 4 10.32 6.13 26.54
C MET A 4 10.09 4.99 25.53
N ILE A 5 10.69 3.83 25.76
CA ILE A 5 10.51 2.65 24.88
C ILE A 5 9.05 2.18 24.90
N ILE A 6 8.41 2.14 26.08
CA ILE A 6 7.00 1.74 26.19
C ILE A 6 6.10 2.69 25.37
N PHE A 7 6.30 4.01 25.49
CA PHE A 7 5.52 4.98 24.72
C PHE A 7 5.78 4.87 23.22
N LEU A 8 7.02 4.66 22.78
CA LEU A 8 7.34 4.45 21.35
C LEU A 8 6.67 3.19 20.79
N VAL A 9 6.60 2.10 21.55
CA VAL A 9 5.90 0.87 21.14
C VAL A 9 4.39 1.09 21.05
N LEU A 10 3.81 1.80 22.01
CA LEU A 10 2.38 2.14 21.97
C LEU A 10 2.06 3.07 20.79
N ASP A 11 2.91 4.06 20.54
CA ASP A 11 2.76 4.98 19.41
C ASP A 11 2.84 4.23 18.08
N LEU A 12 3.84 3.37 17.91
CA LEU A 12 3.94 2.49 16.73
C LEU A 12 2.67 1.63 16.55
N ALA A 13 2.15 1.05 17.61
CA ALA A 13 0.92 0.24 17.53
C ALA A 13 -0.28 1.09 17.08
N CYS A 14 -0.43 2.32 17.60
CA CYS A 14 -1.47 3.25 17.17
C CYS A 14 -1.31 3.69 15.72
N VAL A 15 -0.10 4.03 15.30
CA VAL A 15 0.21 4.43 13.91
C VAL A 15 -0.10 3.29 12.94
N VAL A 16 0.33 2.07 13.22
CA VAL A 16 0.06 0.90 12.38
C VAL A 16 -1.44 0.60 12.33
N ALA A 17 -2.14 0.59 13.46
CA ALA A 17 -3.59 0.36 13.48
C ALA A 17 -4.34 1.44 12.67
N GLY A 18 -3.99 2.72 12.86
CA GLY A 18 -4.55 3.83 12.10
C GLY A 18 -4.30 3.70 10.59
N ALA A 19 -3.08 3.33 10.19
CA ALA A 19 -2.74 3.11 8.78
C ALA A 19 -3.54 1.96 8.15
N GLN A 20 -3.75 0.84 8.88
CA GLN A 20 -4.57 -0.26 8.36
C GLN A 20 -6.05 0.11 8.23
N LEU A 21 -6.59 0.86 9.18
CA LEU A 21 -7.96 1.36 9.12
C LEU A 21 -8.12 2.36 7.97
N TRP A 22 -7.14 3.24 7.76
CA TRP A 22 -7.14 4.17 6.65
C TRP A 22 -7.12 3.46 5.30
N LYS A 23 -6.22 2.49 5.09
CA LYS A 23 -6.17 1.70 3.85
C LYS A 23 -7.53 1.04 3.57
N LYS A 24 -8.12 0.41 4.57
CA LYS A 24 -9.43 -0.21 4.42
C LYS A 24 -10.51 0.80 4.05
N ALA A 25 -10.54 1.96 4.68
CA ALA A 25 -11.49 3.03 4.37
C ALA A 25 -11.29 3.56 2.95
N ASN A 26 -10.03 3.75 2.52
CA ASN A 26 -9.70 4.21 1.18
C ASN A 26 -10.06 3.17 0.08
N HIS A 27 -10.01 1.87 0.37
CA HIS A 27 -10.48 0.84 -0.56
C HIS A 27 -12.02 0.77 -0.64
N ILE A 28 -12.74 1.17 0.42
CA ILE A 28 -14.21 1.26 0.41
C ILE A 28 -14.67 2.49 -0.40
N ASP A 29 -14.02 3.64 -0.19
CA ASP A 29 -14.32 4.91 -0.87
C ASP A 29 -13.02 5.51 -1.41
N PRO A 30 -12.51 4.99 -2.54
CA PRO A 30 -11.23 5.41 -3.09
C PRO A 30 -11.30 6.79 -3.74
N VAL A 31 -10.15 7.47 -3.75
CA VAL A 31 -9.99 8.75 -4.42
C VAL A 31 -9.75 8.55 -5.92
N SER A 32 -10.20 9.53 -6.71
CA SER A 32 -9.97 9.57 -8.17
C SER A 32 -8.47 9.73 -8.49
N GLU A 33 -8.01 9.04 -9.52
CA GLU A 33 -6.64 9.15 -10.06
C GLU A 33 -6.46 10.35 -11.01
N ALA A 34 -7.53 11.08 -11.34
CA ALA A 34 -7.45 12.29 -12.16
C ALA A 34 -6.47 13.36 -11.60
N ASN A 35 -6.16 13.32 -10.31
CA ASN A 35 -5.11 14.11 -9.68
C ASN A 35 -4.06 13.18 -9.06
N PRO A 36 -2.93 12.93 -9.75
CA PRO A 36 -1.92 11.97 -9.31
C PRO A 36 -1.34 12.29 -7.93
N THR A 37 -1.10 13.58 -7.61
CA THR A 37 -0.58 14.00 -6.31
C THR A 37 -1.57 13.67 -5.18
N LYS A 38 -2.85 13.97 -5.37
CA LYS A 38 -3.89 13.66 -4.39
C LYS A 38 -4.04 12.15 -4.23
N PHE A 39 -4.04 11.42 -5.33
CA PHE A 39 -4.11 9.96 -5.34
C PHE A 39 -2.96 9.34 -4.55
N TRP A 40 -1.72 9.76 -4.82
CA TRP A 40 -0.53 9.29 -4.11
C TRP A 40 -0.59 9.59 -2.60
N ILE A 41 -0.91 10.84 -2.22
CA ILE A 41 -1.01 11.24 -0.80
C ILE A 41 -2.04 10.38 -0.06
N TRP A 42 -3.22 10.20 -0.65
CA TRP A 42 -4.32 9.47 -0.02
C TRP A 42 -4.00 7.99 0.19
N ASN A 43 -3.41 7.34 -0.82
CA ASN A 43 -3.00 5.95 -0.73
C ASN A 43 -1.81 5.73 0.22
N ASN A 44 -0.96 6.74 0.39
CA ASN A 44 0.22 6.67 1.26
C ASN A 44 0.05 7.42 2.60
N MET A 45 -1.16 7.74 3.01
CA MET A 45 -1.42 8.47 4.26
C MET A 45 -0.82 7.78 5.48
N GLY A 46 -0.83 6.45 5.54
CA GLY A 46 -0.20 5.67 6.61
C GLY A 46 1.31 5.92 6.72
N LEU A 47 2.01 5.97 5.60
CA LEU A 47 3.44 6.31 5.53
C LEU A 47 3.69 7.75 5.98
N ILE A 48 2.88 8.70 5.50
CA ILE A 48 3.00 10.12 5.83
C ILE A 48 2.81 10.34 7.34
N VAL A 49 1.77 9.75 7.93
CA VAL A 49 1.52 9.85 9.39
C VAL A 49 2.64 9.21 10.18
N CYS A 50 3.20 8.08 9.73
CA CYS A 50 4.35 7.44 10.35
C CYS A 50 5.58 8.38 10.35
N ALA A 51 5.86 9.03 9.24
CA ALA A 51 6.96 10.01 9.15
C ALA A 51 6.73 11.20 10.07
N LEU A 52 5.52 11.75 10.11
CA LEU A 52 5.15 12.87 10.99
C LEU A 52 5.23 12.51 12.48
N ALA A 53 4.98 11.26 12.86
CA ALA A 53 5.08 10.80 14.24
C ALA A 53 6.55 10.64 14.69
N PHE A 54 7.36 9.96 13.90
CA PHE A 54 8.69 9.54 14.35
C PHE A 54 9.83 10.50 13.96
N VAL A 55 9.78 11.18 12.81
CA VAL A 55 10.88 12.08 12.36
C VAL A 55 11.08 13.26 13.30
N PRO A 56 10.04 14.02 13.70
CA PRO A 56 10.22 15.12 14.66
C PRO A 56 10.74 14.63 16.01
N PHE A 57 10.29 13.45 16.48
CA PHE A 57 10.78 12.88 17.72
C PHE A 57 12.28 12.56 17.66
N ILE A 58 12.76 11.98 16.56
CA ILE A 58 14.19 11.70 16.33
C ILE A 58 14.99 13.02 16.39
N ILE A 59 14.51 14.06 15.69
CA ILE A 59 15.19 15.38 15.67
C ILE A 59 15.24 15.98 17.08
N LEU A 60 14.12 15.97 17.82
CA LEU A 60 14.05 16.48 19.17
C LEU A 60 14.99 15.72 20.11
N LEU A 61 15.06 14.39 19.98
CA LEU A 61 15.94 13.56 20.79
C LEU A 61 17.42 13.86 20.53
N LEU A 62 17.82 14.03 19.27
CA LEU A 62 19.18 14.35 18.88
C LEU A 62 19.60 15.75 19.35
N THR A 63 18.71 16.74 19.29
CA THR A 63 18.98 18.13 19.67
C THR A 63 18.89 18.39 21.19
N ASN A 64 18.26 17.49 21.95
CA ASN A 64 18.10 17.65 23.41
C ASN A 64 19.46 17.53 24.13
N LYS A 65 19.97 18.63 24.66
CA LYS A 65 21.26 18.69 25.35
C LYS A 65 21.26 18.00 26.75
N ASN A 66 20.06 17.82 27.33
CA ASN A 66 19.90 17.26 28.69
C ASN A 66 19.80 15.72 28.70
N ALA A 67 19.58 15.08 27.55
CA ALA A 67 19.50 13.64 27.45
C ALA A 67 20.92 13.03 27.42
N ASP A 68 21.14 11.98 28.21
CA ASP A 68 22.39 11.23 28.22
C ASP A 68 22.64 10.49 26.88
N LYS A 69 23.91 10.21 26.57
CA LYS A 69 24.32 9.59 25.31
C LYS A 69 23.64 8.23 25.06
N LYS A 70 23.45 7.43 26.13
CA LYS A 70 22.82 6.11 26.04
C LYS A 70 21.36 6.24 25.67
N THR A 71 20.62 7.14 26.32
CA THR A 71 19.20 7.39 26.03
C THR A 71 19.02 7.91 24.59
N LYS A 72 19.86 8.84 24.12
CA LYS A 72 19.86 9.30 22.74
C LYS A 72 20.06 8.16 21.75
N MET A 73 21.13 7.40 21.92
CA MET A 73 21.49 6.33 20.99
C MET A 73 20.38 5.25 20.92
N VAL A 74 19.90 4.77 22.06
CA VAL A 74 18.84 3.75 22.10
C VAL A 74 17.53 4.31 21.55
N GLY A 75 17.17 5.54 21.92
CA GLY A 75 15.93 6.19 21.46
C GLY A 75 15.92 6.39 19.95
N VAL A 76 17.03 6.83 19.36
CA VAL A 76 17.15 7.00 17.90
C VAL A 76 17.05 5.64 17.20
N ILE A 77 17.78 4.62 17.65
CA ILE A 77 17.73 3.29 17.04
C ILE A 77 16.30 2.73 17.07
N VAL A 78 15.64 2.79 18.24
CA VAL A 78 14.26 2.28 18.37
C VAL A 78 13.29 3.06 17.49
N SER A 79 13.44 4.38 17.40
CA SER A 79 12.56 5.22 16.56
C SER A 79 12.79 4.99 15.06
N VAL A 80 14.03 4.76 14.62
CA VAL A 80 14.33 4.40 13.23
C VAL A 80 13.73 3.04 12.88
N ILE A 81 13.85 2.05 13.76
CA ILE A 81 13.21 0.75 13.57
C ILE A 81 11.69 0.90 13.50
N ALA A 82 11.09 1.70 14.40
CA ALA A 82 9.66 1.97 14.40
C ALA A 82 9.21 2.68 13.10
N LEU A 83 9.99 3.63 12.60
CA LEU A 83 9.74 4.32 11.34
C LEU A 83 9.77 3.35 10.15
N LEU A 84 10.75 2.45 10.10
CA LEU A 84 10.84 1.43 9.04
C LEU A 84 9.66 0.45 9.09
N ILE A 85 9.34 -0.09 10.27
CA ILE A 85 8.21 -1.03 10.43
C ILE A 85 6.89 -0.32 10.11
N GLY A 86 6.66 0.86 10.68
CA GLY A 86 5.44 1.64 10.47
C GLY A 86 5.28 2.09 9.01
N GLY A 87 6.38 2.47 8.36
CA GLY A 87 6.40 2.84 6.94
C GLY A 87 6.05 1.66 6.04
N LEU A 88 6.72 0.51 6.21
CA LEU A 88 6.45 -0.70 5.43
C LEU A 88 5.00 -1.20 5.61
N LEU A 89 4.49 -1.20 6.83
CA LEU A 89 3.12 -1.61 7.11
C LEU A 89 2.09 -0.53 6.72
N GLY A 90 2.49 0.74 6.72
CA GLY A 90 1.64 1.88 6.36
C GLY A 90 1.50 2.10 4.86
N TYR A 91 2.45 1.64 4.06
CA TYR A 91 2.42 1.77 2.61
C TYR A 91 1.29 0.92 2.00
N ASP A 92 0.58 1.46 1.02
CA ASP A 92 -0.43 0.72 0.27
C ASP A 92 0.17 0.11 -1.00
N TYR A 93 0.40 -1.19 -0.97
CA TYR A 93 0.97 -1.96 -2.09
C TYR A 93 -0.06 -2.32 -3.17
N ASN A 94 -1.34 -2.11 -2.93
CA ASN A 94 -2.42 -2.44 -3.87
C ASN A 94 -3.43 -1.29 -3.94
N PRO A 95 -3.00 -0.09 -4.33
CA PRO A 95 -3.90 1.05 -4.43
C PRO A 95 -5.01 0.76 -5.46
N VAL A 96 -6.16 1.37 -5.23
CA VAL A 96 -7.31 1.33 -6.14
C VAL A 96 -7.82 2.74 -6.32
N SER A 97 -8.20 3.12 -7.55
CA SER A 97 -8.84 4.39 -7.84
C SER A 97 -10.36 4.29 -7.79
N ALA A 98 -11.03 5.42 -7.73
CA ALA A 98 -12.48 5.48 -7.84
C ALA A 98 -12.94 4.97 -9.21
N GLU A 99 -12.16 5.25 -10.24
CA GLU A 99 -12.35 4.83 -11.62
C GLU A 99 -12.24 3.31 -11.74
N ASP A 100 -11.13 2.71 -11.27
CA ASP A 100 -10.92 1.25 -11.26
C ASP A 100 -12.08 0.52 -10.56
N LYS A 101 -12.50 1.04 -9.40
CA LYS A 101 -13.62 0.46 -8.65
C LYS A 101 -14.92 0.55 -9.42
N GLN A 102 -15.20 1.71 -10.04
CA GLN A 102 -16.43 1.93 -10.82
C GLN A 102 -16.48 1.03 -12.05
N GLU A 103 -15.37 0.87 -12.77
CA GLU A 103 -15.25 -0.03 -13.91
C GLU A 103 -15.48 -1.50 -13.50
N ALA A 104 -14.84 -1.95 -12.43
CA ALA A 104 -15.06 -3.29 -11.91
C ALA A 104 -16.52 -3.53 -11.50
N MET A 105 -17.17 -2.56 -10.85
CA MET A 105 -18.58 -2.66 -10.47
C MET A 105 -19.50 -2.61 -11.68
N ALA A 106 -19.15 -1.89 -12.74
CA ALA A 106 -19.95 -1.84 -13.97
C ALA A 106 -19.94 -3.17 -14.73
N VAL A 107 -18.82 -3.92 -14.64
CA VAL A 107 -18.66 -5.21 -15.32
C VAL A 107 -19.28 -6.35 -14.50
N PHE A 108 -18.97 -6.43 -13.22
CA PHE A 108 -19.36 -7.58 -12.38
C PHE A 108 -20.67 -7.33 -11.60
N GLY A 109 -21.02 -6.05 -11.34
CA GLY A 109 -22.22 -5.71 -10.59
C GLY A 109 -22.25 -6.38 -9.21
N GLU A 110 -23.34 -7.14 -8.97
CA GLU A 110 -23.52 -7.95 -7.76
C GLU A 110 -23.16 -9.43 -7.98
N GLU A 111 -22.52 -9.77 -9.10
CA GLU A 111 -22.09 -11.14 -9.36
C GLU A 111 -21.05 -11.60 -8.35
N ASP A 112 -21.10 -12.89 -8.06
CA ASP A 112 -20.17 -13.51 -7.12
C ASP A 112 -18.78 -13.62 -7.73
N VAL A 113 -17.79 -13.08 -7.02
CA VAL A 113 -16.37 -13.27 -7.30
C VAL A 113 -15.68 -14.04 -6.18
N TYR A 114 -14.54 -14.63 -6.49
CA TYR A 114 -13.79 -15.49 -5.59
C TYR A 114 -12.42 -14.92 -5.31
N TRP A 115 -11.91 -15.06 -4.08
CA TRP A 115 -10.54 -14.65 -3.73
C TRP A 115 -9.98 -15.49 -2.60
N THR A 116 -8.66 -15.45 -2.45
CA THR A 116 -7.96 -16.12 -1.35
C THR A 116 -7.60 -15.15 -0.24
N ARG A 117 -7.29 -15.67 0.95
CA ARG A 117 -6.91 -14.86 2.10
C ARG A 117 -5.66 -14.01 1.87
N PHE A 118 -4.72 -14.44 1.04
CA PHE A 118 -3.44 -13.77 0.79
C PHE A 118 -3.23 -13.34 -0.66
N GLY A 119 -4.21 -13.61 -1.54
CA GLY A 119 -4.17 -13.17 -2.92
C GLY A 119 -4.30 -11.66 -3.05
N LYS A 120 -3.88 -11.11 -4.19
CA LYS A 120 -4.04 -9.71 -4.57
C LYS A 120 -5.23 -9.49 -5.50
N CYS A 121 -5.70 -10.56 -6.14
CA CYS A 121 -6.71 -10.54 -7.19
C CYS A 121 -8.01 -11.16 -6.73
N TYR A 122 -9.09 -10.76 -7.38
CA TYR A 122 -10.37 -11.47 -7.37
C TYR A 122 -10.59 -12.17 -8.72
N HIS A 123 -11.44 -13.17 -8.75
CA HIS A 123 -11.63 -14.11 -9.87
C HIS A 123 -13.13 -14.34 -10.09
N THR A 124 -13.53 -14.53 -11.35
CA THR A 124 -14.90 -14.92 -11.71
C THR A 124 -15.16 -16.42 -11.55
N HIS A 125 -14.10 -17.23 -11.53
CA HIS A 125 -14.18 -18.68 -11.49
C HIS A 125 -13.49 -19.23 -10.24
N ASP A 126 -14.17 -20.18 -9.55
CA ASP A 126 -13.64 -20.90 -8.38
C ASP A 126 -12.61 -21.97 -8.77
N ASP A 127 -12.59 -22.40 -10.04
CA ASP A 127 -11.64 -23.33 -10.62
C ASP A 127 -10.43 -22.66 -11.34
N CYS A 128 -10.21 -21.36 -11.11
CA CYS A 128 -9.11 -20.66 -11.74
C CYS A 128 -7.76 -21.29 -11.37
N GLN A 129 -6.88 -21.44 -12.37
CA GLN A 129 -5.55 -22.06 -12.17
C GLN A 129 -4.67 -21.32 -11.14
N SER A 130 -4.93 -20.04 -10.88
CA SER A 130 -4.24 -19.27 -9.83
C SER A 130 -4.55 -19.76 -8.42
N PHE A 131 -5.60 -20.57 -8.24
CA PHE A 131 -5.96 -21.17 -6.97
C PHE A 131 -5.30 -22.52 -6.68
N SER A 132 -4.46 -23.02 -7.57
CA SER A 132 -3.89 -24.38 -7.52
C SER A 132 -3.24 -24.78 -6.18
N GLN A 133 -2.93 -23.81 -5.31
CA GLN A 133 -2.33 -24.01 -3.98
C GLN A 133 -3.23 -23.51 -2.82
N SER A 134 -4.48 -23.15 -3.09
CA SER A 134 -5.33 -22.53 -2.08
C SER A 134 -6.51 -23.43 -1.71
N GLU A 135 -6.55 -23.87 -0.45
CA GLU A 135 -7.64 -24.75 0.06
C GLU A 135 -8.91 -23.97 0.45
N GLN A 136 -8.80 -22.64 0.68
CA GLN A 136 -9.93 -21.83 1.15
C GLN A 136 -10.15 -20.64 0.24
N LEU A 137 -11.31 -20.63 -0.42
CA LEU A 137 -11.80 -19.51 -1.20
C LEU A 137 -12.87 -18.77 -0.41
N THR A 138 -12.79 -17.44 -0.46
CA THR A 138 -13.86 -16.55 -0.01
C THR A 138 -14.68 -16.17 -1.23
N LYS A 139 -16.01 -16.16 -1.10
CA LYS A 139 -16.97 -15.77 -2.12
C LYS A 139 -17.71 -14.52 -1.68
N GLY A 140 -17.96 -13.60 -2.59
CA GLY A 140 -18.69 -12.36 -2.34
C GLY A 140 -18.71 -11.44 -3.56
N THR A 141 -19.15 -10.20 -3.39
CA THR A 141 -19.19 -9.21 -4.46
C THR A 141 -17.80 -8.62 -4.74
N VAL A 142 -17.63 -8.02 -5.92
CA VAL A 142 -16.39 -7.29 -6.27
C VAL A 142 -16.08 -6.18 -5.27
N GLU A 143 -17.10 -5.48 -4.77
CA GLU A 143 -16.91 -4.45 -3.74
C GLU A 143 -16.33 -5.02 -2.44
N GLN A 144 -16.80 -6.21 -2.02
CA GLN A 144 -16.27 -6.90 -0.85
C GLN A 144 -14.83 -7.37 -1.06
N ALA A 145 -14.51 -7.82 -2.28
CA ALA A 145 -13.15 -8.22 -2.63
C ALA A 145 -12.18 -7.02 -2.57
N ILE A 146 -12.56 -5.87 -3.14
CA ILE A 146 -11.78 -4.63 -3.09
C ILE A 146 -11.61 -4.15 -1.64
N ALA A 147 -12.67 -4.13 -0.84
CA ALA A 147 -12.61 -3.79 0.59
C ALA A 147 -11.73 -4.76 1.40
N ALA A 148 -11.57 -6.00 0.92
CA ALA A 148 -10.67 -6.99 1.48
C ALA A 148 -9.24 -6.92 0.90
N ASN A 149 -8.87 -5.84 0.20
CA ASN A 149 -7.55 -5.61 -0.43
C ASN A 149 -7.25 -6.57 -1.61
N ARG A 150 -8.28 -6.96 -2.39
CA ARG A 150 -8.16 -7.65 -3.67
C ARG A 150 -8.61 -6.70 -4.75
N THR A 151 -7.71 -5.82 -5.17
CA THR A 151 -8.03 -4.64 -5.95
C THR A 151 -7.89 -4.84 -7.45
N LYS A 152 -7.33 -5.98 -7.87
CA LYS A 152 -7.08 -6.29 -9.28
C LYS A 152 -7.89 -7.49 -9.73
N PHE A 153 -8.29 -7.50 -11.01
CA PHE A 153 -8.91 -8.66 -11.63
C PHE A 153 -7.84 -9.64 -12.11
N CYS A 154 -8.09 -10.92 -11.97
CA CYS A 154 -7.15 -11.95 -12.41
C CYS A 154 -7.01 -11.98 -13.92
N SER A 155 -5.80 -11.86 -14.45
CA SER A 155 -5.49 -11.90 -15.89
C SER A 155 -5.89 -13.22 -16.57
N PHE A 156 -5.86 -14.35 -15.85
CA PHE A 156 -6.34 -15.63 -16.38
C PHE A 156 -7.86 -15.66 -16.55
N CYS A 157 -8.61 -15.11 -15.59
CA CYS A 157 -10.06 -14.99 -15.71
C CYS A 157 -10.41 -13.97 -16.79
N ALA A 158 -9.72 -12.83 -16.86
CA ALA A 158 -9.90 -11.83 -17.90
C ALA A 158 -9.77 -12.41 -19.31
N LYS A 159 -8.73 -13.24 -19.55
CA LYS A 159 -8.53 -13.93 -20.83
C LYS A 159 -9.59 -15.02 -21.09
N ARG A 160 -10.05 -15.71 -20.05
CA ARG A 160 -11.08 -16.77 -20.16
C ARG A 160 -12.46 -16.20 -20.53
N ASP A 161 -12.79 -15.03 -19.96
CA ASP A 161 -14.10 -14.38 -20.08
C ASP A 161 -14.12 -13.28 -21.15
N ASP A 162 -12.96 -13.03 -21.82
CA ASP A 162 -12.77 -11.98 -22.82
C ASP A 162 -13.09 -10.57 -22.27
N ILE A 163 -12.73 -10.33 -21.01
CA ILE A 163 -12.93 -9.05 -20.31
C ILE A 163 -11.67 -8.22 -20.45
N THR A 164 -11.77 -7.03 -21.06
CA THR A 164 -10.65 -6.15 -21.37
C THR A 164 -10.78 -4.74 -20.76
N ASN A 165 -11.90 -4.45 -20.12
CA ASN A 165 -12.22 -3.13 -19.59
C ASN A 165 -12.13 -3.05 -18.06
N VAL A 166 -11.41 -3.96 -17.43
CA VAL A 166 -11.11 -3.96 -15.99
C VAL A 166 -9.61 -4.17 -15.80
N LYS A 167 -9.00 -3.37 -14.96
CA LYS A 167 -7.56 -3.43 -14.68
C LYS A 167 -7.14 -4.77 -14.09
N THR A 168 -6.25 -5.47 -14.79
CA THR A 168 -5.76 -6.79 -14.40
C THR A 168 -4.47 -6.70 -13.58
N ASP A 169 -4.09 -7.82 -12.96
CA ASP A 169 -2.82 -7.93 -12.23
C ASP A 169 -1.60 -7.85 -13.17
N ASP A 170 -1.68 -8.35 -14.40
CA ASP A 170 -0.59 -8.26 -15.39
C ASP A 170 -0.36 -6.80 -15.85
N GLU A 171 -1.43 -6.02 -16.06
CA GLU A 171 -1.34 -4.62 -16.46
C GLU A 171 -0.76 -3.76 -15.32
N ALA A 172 -1.18 -3.99 -14.09
CA ALA A 172 -0.65 -3.30 -12.93
C ALA A 172 0.86 -3.54 -12.75
N LEU A 173 1.34 -4.76 -12.97
CA LEU A 173 2.78 -5.10 -12.92
C LEU A 173 3.55 -4.41 -14.05
N ASN A 174 2.97 -4.28 -15.24
CA ASN A 174 3.61 -3.61 -16.37
C ASN A 174 3.71 -2.09 -16.15
N GLU A 175 2.69 -1.47 -15.57
CA GLU A 175 2.71 -0.04 -15.21
C GLU A 175 3.74 0.26 -14.12
N GLU A 176 3.81 -0.56 -13.05
CA GLU A 176 4.80 -0.43 -11.98
C GLU A 176 6.22 -0.55 -12.53
N ASN A 177 6.51 -1.56 -13.35
CA ASN A 177 7.81 -1.73 -14.00
C ASN A 177 8.18 -0.57 -14.94
N ALA A 178 7.22 0.00 -15.66
CA ALA A 178 7.45 1.14 -16.56
C ALA A 178 7.78 2.42 -15.77
N GLN A 179 7.13 2.64 -14.62
CA GLN A 179 7.43 3.76 -13.73
C GLN A 179 8.83 3.64 -13.10
N ASP A 180 9.19 2.44 -12.60
CA ASP A 180 10.51 2.19 -12.03
C ASP A 180 11.64 2.42 -13.04
N ILE A 181 11.43 2.05 -14.31
CA ILE A 181 12.39 2.28 -15.39
C ILE A 181 12.53 3.78 -15.67
N GLN A 182 11.41 4.50 -15.75
CA GLN A 182 11.41 5.95 -15.99
C GLN A 182 12.10 6.71 -14.86
N GLU A 183 11.82 6.38 -13.59
CA GLU A 183 12.51 6.99 -12.45
C GLU A 183 14.02 6.72 -12.43
N ALA A 184 14.43 5.51 -12.87
CA ALA A 184 15.84 5.17 -12.99
C ALA A 184 16.53 5.91 -14.14
N GLU A 185 15.85 6.14 -15.27
CA GLU A 185 16.37 6.93 -16.41
C GLU A 185 16.51 8.41 -16.03
N ASP A 186 15.50 8.99 -15.39
CA ASP A 186 15.52 10.38 -14.92
C ASP A 186 16.65 10.62 -13.89
N ALA A 187 16.87 9.67 -12.98
CA ALA A 187 17.97 9.73 -12.01
C ALA A 187 19.36 9.67 -12.67
N LEU A 188 19.51 8.93 -13.76
CA LEU A 188 20.76 8.85 -14.51
C LEU A 188 21.04 10.11 -15.35
N GLU A 189 20.00 10.80 -15.85
CA GLU A 189 20.16 12.05 -16.58
C GLU A 189 20.62 13.20 -15.65
N ASP A 190 20.17 13.20 -14.39
CA ASP A 190 20.58 14.20 -13.40
C ASP A 190 22.05 14.01 -12.92
N GLU A 191 22.63 12.82 -13.04
CA GLU A 191 24.02 12.54 -12.68
C GLU A 191 25.04 12.86 -13.79
N VAL A 192 24.64 13.20 -15.02
CA VAL A 192 25.56 13.58 -16.11
C VAL A 192 25.91 15.06 -15.99
N PRO A 193 27.10 15.43 -15.47
CA PRO A 193 27.53 16.82 -15.44
C PRO A 193 27.72 17.32 -16.86
N ALA A 194 27.08 18.44 -17.19
CA ALA A 194 27.28 19.13 -18.46
C ALA A 194 28.81 19.36 -18.69
N ALA A 195 29.38 18.55 -19.55
CA ALA A 195 30.78 18.73 -20.00
C ALA A 195 30.87 20.06 -20.72
N LYS A 196 31.53 21.04 -20.05
CA LYS A 196 31.98 22.30 -20.66
C LYS A 196 33.39 22.15 -21.16
#